data_4e63ab4dc1aa563e3a771a35d7b0276f
#
_entry.id   4e63ab4dc1aa563e3a771a35d7b0276f
#
_cell.length_a   1.000
_cell.length_b   1.000
_cell.length_c   1.000
_cell.angle_alpha   90.00
_cell.angle_beta   90.00
_cell.angle_gamma   90.00
#
_symmetry.space_group_name_H-M   'P 1'
#
loop_
_entity.id
_entity.type
_entity.pdbx_description
1 polymer ?
#
loop_
_entity_poly.entity_id
_entity_poly.type
_entity_poly.pdbx_seq_one_letter_code
_entity_poly.pdbx_strand_id
1 'polypeptide(L)'
;AAMTGCAGQKEAKTTSGINLENLDTTVAPSQDFYRYACGGWMKNHPLTDEYSRYGTFEVLIENNRKQLQELIEGLASKQNEPGSLAQKIGDVYNMAMDSVTLNKEGMAPVKAEMDKIAALKDKKEIIPMVVELLNCGIGTYFSSFVYADPKNSDVNMFQIAQGGFNLGEKEYYLDNDSATVNVRENYKKYIAKLFTLAGFSEAEAQQKMADVMEIET
;
A
#
# COMPACT_ATOMS: atom_id res chain seq x y z
N ALA A 1 8.87 -0.96 42.58
CA ALA A 1 8.27 -1.00 41.28
C ALA A 1 6.90 -0.32 41.36
N ALA A 2 6.83 0.93 41.02
CA ALA A 2 5.60 1.69 40.97
C ALA A 2 5.24 1.92 39.52
N MET A 3 4.16 1.29 39.09
CA MET A 3 3.46 1.66 37.85
C MET A 3 2.74 2.98 38.14
N THR A 4 3.25 4.05 37.65
CA THR A 4 2.61 5.36 37.58
C THR A 4 2.55 5.67 36.10
N GLY A 5 1.40 5.60 35.61
CA GLY A 5 0.40 6.50 35.41
C GLY A 5 -0.06 6.58 34.01
N CYS A 6 -1.22 6.07 33.71
CA CYS A 6 -2.01 6.57 32.59
C CYS A 6 -2.48 7.97 32.96
N ALA A 7 -1.75 8.99 32.50
CA ALA A 7 -2.22 10.36 32.58
C ALA A 7 -3.06 10.67 31.33
N GLY A 8 -4.36 10.81 31.53
CA GLY A 8 -5.20 11.68 30.73
C GLY A 8 -5.70 11.16 29.40
N GLN A 9 -6.29 9.98 29.34
CA GLN A 9 -7.40 9.82 28.42
C GLN A 9 -8.52 10.74 28.93
N LYS A 10 -8.77 11.86 28.22
CA LYS A 10 -10.06 12.53 28.33
C LYS A 10 -11.11 11.46 28.05
N GLU A 11 -11.89 11.09 29.06
CA GLU A 11 -13.07 10.28 28.89
C GLU A 11 -13.85 10.88 27.72
N ALA A 12 -13.87 10.16 26.60
CA ALA A 12 -14.83 10.44 25.55
C ALA A 12 -16.19 10.35 26.25
N LYS A 13 -16.90 11.46 26.38
CA LYS A 13 -18.29 11.45 26.80
C LYS A 13 -18.98 10.40 25.94
N THR A 14 -19.37 9.28 26.53
CA THR A 14 -20.26 8.31 25.92
C THR A 14 -21.61 9.00 25.73
N THR A 15 -21.70 9.77 24.64
CA THR A 15 -22.97 10.21 24.12
C THR A 15 -23.74 8.97 23.68
N SER A 16 -25.03 8.95 23.89
CA SER A 16 -25.95 7.97 23.30
C SER A 16 -25.46 7.65 21.89
N GLY A 17 -25.28 6.39 21.46
CA GLY A 17 -24.61 5.98 20.23
C GLY A 17 -25.05 6.68 18.92
N ILE A 18 -25.85 7.75 19.03
CA ILE A 18 -26.29 8.63 17.94
C ILE A 18 -25.63 9.99 18.15
N ASN A 19 -24.82 10.42 17.20
CA ASN A 19 -24.32 11.79 17.14
C ASN A 19 -25.32 12.65 16.38
N LEU A 20 -25.97 13.59 17.09
CA LEU A 20 -26.99 14.48 16.52
C LEU A 20 -26.44 15.42 15.42
N GLU A 21 -25.15 15.71 15.42
CA GLU A 21 -24.50 16.53 14.39
C GLU A 21 -24.49 15.82 13.02
N ASN A 22 -24.68 14.51 13.00
CA ASN A 22 -24.77 13.75 11.75
C ASN A 22 -26.14 13.92 11.05
N LEU A 23 -27.14 14.42 11.76
CA LEU A 23 -28.48 14.61 11.23
C LEU A 23 -28.58 15.87 10.37
N ASP A 24 -29.30 15.79 9.25
CA ASP A 24 -29.78 16.94 8.50
C ASP A 24 -31.27 17.16 8.79
N THR A 25 -31.57 17.98 9.80
CA THR A 25 -32.94 18.27 10.22
C THR A 25 -33.71 19.16 9.25
N THR A 26 -33.06 19.63 8.17
CA THR A 26 -33.74 20.40 7.11
C THR A 26 -34.52 19.49 6.15
N VAL A 27 -34.28 18.18 6.21
CA VAL A 27 -34.94 17.16 5.41
C VAL A 27 -35.93 16.38 6.27
N ALA A 28 -37.16 16.22 5.81
CA ALA A 28 -38.13 15.41 6.53
C ALA A 28 -37.74 13.90 6.38
N PRO A 29 -37.72 13.13 7.50
CA PRO A 29 -37.34 11.71 7.46
C PRO A 29 -38.27 10.84 6.61
N SER A 30 -39.50 11.30 6.38
CA SER A 30 -40.47 10.64 5.50
C SER A 30 -40.20 10.87 3.99
N GLN A 31 -39.37 11.87 3.63
CA GLN A 31 -39.01 12.19 2.26
C GLN A 31 -37.70 11.53 1.88
N ASP A 32 -36.68 11.67 2.71
CA ASP A 32 -35.35 11.07 2.50
C ASP A 32 -34.72 10.76 3.85
N PHE A 33 -34.93 9.53 4.33
CA PHE A 33 -34.41 9.11 5.63
C PHE A 33 -32.89 9.05 5.65
N TYR A 34 -32.24 8.66 4.53
CA TYR A 34 -30.78 8.59 4.46
C TYR A 34 -30.17 9.98 4.62
N ARG A 35 -30.67 10.96 3.88
CA ARG A 35 -30.19 12.33 3.98
C ARG A 35 -30.50 12.94 5.34
N TYR A 36 -31.67 12.67 5.91
CA TYR A 36 -32.00 13.09 7.27
C TYR A 36 -30.98 12.52 8.28
N ALA A 37 -30.66 11.23 8.21
CA ALA A 37 -29.82 10.55 9.18
C ALA A 37 -28.30 10.83 9.01
N CYS A 38 -27.83 11.07 7.80
CA CYS A 38 -26.40 11.16 7.46
C CYS A 38 -26.00 12.49 6.82
N GLY A 39 -26.94 13.37 6.49
CA GLY A 39 -26.65 14.60 5.72
C GLY A 39 -25.72 15.57 6.43
N GLY A 40 -25.82 15.69 7.77
CA GLY A 40 -24.88 16.48 8.56
C GLY A 40 -23.47 15.88 8.53
N TRP A 41 -23.36 14.55 8.63
CA TRP A 41 -22.08 13.87 8.51
C TRP A 41 -21.44 14.10 7.13
N MET A 42 -22.19 13.90 6.05
CA MET A 42 -21.70 14.12 4.67
C MET A 42 -21.24 15.56 4.43
N LYS A 43 -21.93 16.53 5.01
CA LYS A 43 -21.56 17.95 4.92
C LYS A 43 -20.23 18.25 5.62
N ASN A 44 -19.99 17.59 6.76
CA ASN A 44 -18.77 17.77 7.55
C ASN A 44 -17.59 16.93 7.05
N HIS A 45 -17.85 15.93 6.19
CA HIS A 45 -16.85 15.02 5.62
C HIS A 45 -17.02 14.95 4.10
N PRO A 46 -16.70 16.03 3.38
CA PRO A 46 -16.82 16.04 1.92
C PRO A 46 -15.85 15.03 1.30
N LEU A 47 -16.30 14.40 0.21
CA LEU A 47 -15.45 13.52 -0.58
C LEU A 47 -14.33 14.35 -1.22
N THR A 48 -13.07 13.94 -1.02
CA THR A 48 -11.89 14.55 -1.63
C THR A 48 -11.43 13.74 -2.84
N ASP A 49 -10.53 14.30 -3.66
CA ASP A 49 -10.00 13.63 -4.85
C ASP A 49 -9.17 12.37 -4.51
N GLU A 50 -8.78 12.21 -3.26
CA GLU A 50 -8.03 11.05 -2.76
C GLU A 50 -8.90 9.79 -2.64
N TYR A 51 -10.23 9.96 -2.46
CA TYR A 51 -11.14 8.87 -2.16
C TYR A 51 -12.23 8.74 -3.22
N SER A 52 -12.46 7.53 -3.73
CA SER A 52 -13.65 7.22 -4.55
C SER A 52 -14.92 7.09 -3.73
N ARG A 53 -14.77 6.82 -2.42
CA ARG A 53 -15.82 6.79 -1.40
C ARG A 53 -15.22 7.20 -0.07
N TYR A 54 -16.04 7.80 0.81
CA TYR A 54 -15.61 8.20 2.15
C TYR A 54 -16.72 7.92 3.15
N GLY A 55 -16.42 7.23 4.21
CA GLY A 55 -17.39 6.84 5.24
C GLY A 55 -16.70 6.64 6.60
N THR A 56 -17.44 6.11 7.55
CA THR A 56 -16.93 5.87 8.92
C THR A 56 -15.71 4.94 8.94
N PHE A 57 -15.64 3.98 8.02
CA PHE A 57 -14.48 3.09 7.95
C PHE A 57 -13.23 3.82 7.48
N GLU A 58 -13.33 4.72 6.53
CA GLU A 58 -12.20 5.54 6.08
C GLU A 58 -11.71 6.45 7.22
N VAL A 59 -12.62 7.08 7.96
CA VAL A 59 -12.28 7.85 9.19
C VAL A 59 -11.57 6.99 10.23
N LEU A 60 -12.01 5.76 10.46
CA LEU A 60 -11.34 4.83 11.38
C LEU A 60 -9.94 4.45 10.90
N ILE A 61 -9.79 4.19 9.60
CA ILE A 61 -8.48 3.87 8.99
C ILE A 61 -7.52 5.06 9.14
N GLU A 62 -7.96 6.27 8.83
CA GLU A 62 -7.14 7.48 8.99
C GLU A 62 -6.71 7.71 10.44
N ASN A 63 -7.65 7.60 11.37
CA ASN A 63 -7.35 7.73 12.79
C ASN A 63 -6.36 6.66 13.28
N ASN A 64 -6.52 5.42 12.82
CA ASN A 64 -5.61 4.34 13.17
C ASN A 64 -4.21 4.59 12.59
N ARG A 65 -4.11 5.01 11.33
CA ARG A 65 -2.82 5.39 10.71
C ARG A 65 -2.13 6.50 11.48
N LYS A 66 -2.87 7.54 11.85
CA LYS A 66 -2.33 8.65 12.64
C LYS A 66 -1.83 8.20 14.01
N GLN A 67 -2.59 7.37 14.73
CA GLN A 67 -2.16 6.83 16.02
C GLN A 67 -0.91 5.95 15.89
N LEU A 68 -0.84 5.11 14.85
CA LEU A 68 0.34 4.30 14.57
C LEU A 68 1.55 5.16 14.23
N GLN A 69 1.38 6.20 13.43
CA GLN A 69 2.44 7.15 13.12
C GLN A 69 2.96 7.83 14.38
N GLU A 70 2.08 8.39 15.20
CA GLU A 70 2.45 9.04 16.47
C GLU A 70 3.19 8.08 17.41
N LEU A 71 2.75 6.81 17.47
CA LEU A 71 3.41 5.76 18.25
C LEU A 71 4.82 5.47 17.74
N ILE A 72 4.97 5.24 16.43
CA ILE A 72 6.24 4.88 15.80
C ILE A 72 7.23 6.04 15.91
N GLU A 73 6.81 7.27 15.60
CA GLU A 73 7.63 8.47 15.75
C GLU A 73 8.05 8.70 17.20
N GLY A 74 7.13 8.43 18.14
CA GLY A 74 7.42 8.48 19.57
C GLY A 74 8.45 7.45 20.03
N LEU A 75 8.53 6.28 19.39
CA LEU A 75 9.57 5.28 19.63
C LEU A 75 10.89 5.66 18.95
N ALA A 76 10.82 6.16 17.71
CA ALA A 76 11.98 6.55 16.94
C ALA A 76 12.74 7.76 17.50
N SER A 77 12.03 8.65 18.19
CA SER A 77 12.61 9.86 18.80
C SER A 77 13.28 9.63 20.16
N LYS A 78 13.20 8.41 20.71
CA LYS A 78 13.70 8.10 22.08
C LYS A 78 14.86 7.13 22.02
N GLN A 79 15.71 7.22 23.05
CA GLN A 79 16.69 6.17 23.32
C GLN A 79 15.97 5.01 24.02
N ASN A 80 15.79 3.91 23.29
CA ASN A 80 15.14 2.71 23.80
C ASN A 80 16.17 1.71 24.34
N GLU A 81 15.71 0.76 25.17
CA GLU A 81 16.55 -0.30 25.70
C GLU A 81 17.13 -1.18 24.58
N PRO A 82 18.44 -1.44 24.56
CA PRO A 82 19.08 -2.26 23.54
C PRO A 82 18.44 -3.65 23.41
N GLY A 83 18.12 -4.05 22.17
CA GLY A 83 17.48 -5.34 21.84
C GLY A 83 15.97 -5.37 22.06
N SER A 84 15.36 -4.30 22.61
CA SER A 84 13.91 -4.22 22.80
C SER A 84 13.16 -4.09 21.48
N LEU A 85 11.88 -4.48 21.50
CA LEU A 85 10.99 -4.26 20.36
C LEU A 85 10.84 -2.76 20.00
N ALA A 86 10.83 -1.91 21.03
CA ALA A 86 10.77 -0.46 20.88
C ALA A 86 11.97 0.09 20.08
N GLN A 87 13.19 -0.39 20.39
CA GLN A 87 14.39 -0.04 19.63
C GLN A 87 14.28 -0.49 18.18
N LYS A 88 13.92 -1.75 17.96
CA LYS A 88 13.82 -2.32 16.59
C LYS A 88 12.85 -1.54 15.71
N ILE A 89 11.69 -1.17 16.23
CA ILE A 89 10.69 -0.37 15.50
C ILE A 89 11.24 1.02 15.19
N GLY A 90 11.83 1.69 16.19
CA GLY A 90 12.42 3.02 16.03
C GLY A 90 13.56 3.04 15.01
N ASP A 91 14.45 2.04 15.07
CA ASP A 91 15.60 1.94 14.15
C ASP A 91 15.15 1.69 12.71
N VAL A 92 14.17 0.79 12.48
CA VAL A 92 13.60 0.54 11.13
C VAL A 92 12.95 1.80 10.59
N TYR A 93 12.20 2.52 11.40
CA TYR A 93 11.59 3.79 10.99
C TYR A 93 12.64 4.84 10.63
N ASN A 94 13.65 5.04 11.49
CA ASN A 94 14.72 6.00 11.24
C ASN A 94 15.51 5.65 9.98
N MET A 95 15.81 4.37 9.74
CA MET A 95 16.43 3.91 8.50
C MET A 95 15.57 4.23 7.25
N ALA A 96 14.28 3.95 7.32
CA ALA A 96 13.36 4.21 6.22
C ALA A 96 13.19 5.71 5.92
N MET A 97 13.32 6.57 6.94
CA MET A 97 13.20 8.02 6.83
C MET A 97 14.52 8.75 6.56
N ASP A 98 15.65 8.05 6.54
CA ASP A 98 16.96 8.63 6.23
C ASP A 98 17.11 8.87 4.72
N SER A 99 16.46 9.93 4.25
CA SER A 99 16.50 10.33 2.85
C SER A 99 17.91 10.68 2.35
N VAL A 100 18.83 11.07 3.24
CA VAL A 100 20.22 11.39 2.88
C VAL A 100 20.95 10.12 2.47
N THR A 101 20.90 9.08 3.28
CA THR A 101 21.49 7.78 2.98
C THR A 101 20.81 7.13 1.78
N LEU A 102 19.47 7.12 1.73
CA LEU A 102 18.71 6.58 0.61
C LEU A 102 19.08 7.22 -0.73
N ASN A 103 19.17 8.56 -0.78
CA ASN A 103 19.58 9.27 -1.98
C ASN A 103 21.04 9.03 -2.37
N LYS A 104 21.92 8.85 -1.38
CA LYS A 104 23.35 8.55 -1.62
C LYS A 104 23.54 7.15 -2.18
N GLU A 105 22.83 6.17 -1.65
CA GLU A 105 22.91 4.77 -2.09
C GLU A 105 22.23 4.55 -3.45
N GLY A 106 21.12 5.24 -3.70
CA GLY A 106 20.37 5.15 -4.96
C GLY A 106 20.05 3.70 -5.32
N MET A 107 20.50 3.26 -6.51
CA MET A 107 20.28 1.90 -7.01
C MET A 107 21.29 0.86 -6.50
N ALA A 108 22.31 1.25 -5.73
CA ALA A 108 23.36 0.34 -5.29
C ALA A 108 22.84 -0.93 -4.57
N PRO A 109 21.82 -0.85 -3.67
CA PRO A 109 21.32 -2.01 -2.95
C PRO A 109 20.68 -3.08 -3.85
N VAL A 110 20.11 -2.70 -4.99
CA VAL A 110 19.41 -3.63 -5.91
C VAL A 110 20.24 -3.96 -7.16
N LYS A 111 21.42 -3.37 -7.29
CA LYS A 111 22.25 -3.50 -8.49
C LYS A 111 22.64 -4.95 -8.79
N ALA A 112 22.94 -5.74 -7.79
CA ALA A 112 23.36 -7.12 -7.96
C ALA A 112 22.26 -7.97 -8.63
N GLU A 113 21.02 -7.81 -8.20
CA GLU A 113 19.86 -8.49 -8.78
C GLU A 113 19.56 -7.99 -10.19
N MET A 114 19.66 -6.68 -10.42
CA MET A 114 19.50 -6.10 -11.75
C MET A 114 20.57 -6.62 -12.73
N ASP A 115 21.82 -6.75 -12.30
CA ASP A 115 22.91 -7.28 -13.11
C ASP A 115 22.68 -8.76 -13.47
N LYS A 116 22.16 -9.58 -12.53
CA LYS A 116 21.80 -10.98 -12.79
C LYS A 116 20.68 -11.08 -13.83
N ILE A 117 19.64 -10.25 -13.71
CA ILE A 117 18.54 -10.20 -14.68
C ILE A 117 19.07 -9.80 -16.07
N ALA A 118 19.91 -8.78 -16.13
CA ALA A 118 20.51 -8.30 -17.37
C ALA A 118 21.45 -9.33 -18.03
N ALA A 119 22.02 -10.26 -17.26
CA ALA A 119 22.90 -11.31 -17.75
C ALA A 119 22.18 -12.51 -18.38
N LEU A 120 20.85 -12.62 -18.23
CA LEU A 120 20.06 -13.71 -18.82
C LEU A 120 20.17 -13.73 -20.35
N LYS A 121 20.44 -14.87 -20.91
CA LYS A 121 20.63 -15.06 -22.37
C LYS A 121 19.63 -16.02 -22.99
N ASP A 122 19.06 -16.92 -22.20
CA ASP A 122 18.12 -17.95 -22.68
C ASP A 122 16.82 -17.87 -21.85
N LYS A 123 15.67 -18.06 -22.51
CA LYS A 123 14.37 -18.17 -21.85
C LYS A 123 14.31 -19.26 -20.75
N LYS A 124 15.14 -20.29 -20.86
CA LYS A 124 15.26 -21.35 -19.84
C LYS A 124 15.81 -20.84 -18.50
N GLU A 125 16.51 -19.72 -18.50
CA GLU A 125 17.09 -19.10 -17.31
C GLU A 125 16.07 -18.25 -16.54
N ILE A 126 14.93 -17.90 -17.16
CA ILE A 126 13.91 -17.04 -16.57
C ILE A 126 13.31 -17.68 -15.31
N ILE A 127 12.86 -18.93 -15.37
CA ILE A 127 12.22 -19.58 -14.22
C ILE A 127 13.18 -19.76 -13.03
N PRO A 128 14.43 -20.22 -13.19
CA PRO A 128 15.42 -20.19 -12.12
C PRO A 128 15.60 -18.81 -11.49
N MET A 129 15.68 -17.75 -12.30
CA MET A 129 15.82 -16.37 -11.81
C MET A 129 14.57 -15.91 -11.05
N VAL A 130 13.38 -16.22 -11.54
CA VAL A 130 12.10 -15.93 -10.86
C VAL A 130 12.06 -16.59 -9.48
N VAL A 131 12.50 -17.85 -9.36
CA VAL A 131 12.55 -18.55 -8.07
C VAL A 131 13.57 -17.89 -7.13
N GLU A 132 14.72 -17.44 -7.63
CA GLU A 132 15.70 -16.72 -6.83
C GLU A 132 15.13 -15.40 -6.29
N LEU A 133 14.46 -14.61 -7.14
CA LEU A 133 13.81 -13.36 -6.73
C LEU A 133 12.70 -13.59 -5.70
N LEU A 134 11.87 -14.60 -5.88
CA LEU A 134 10.84 -14.99 -4.91
C LEU A 134 11.43 -15.33 -3.55
N ASN A 135 12.55 -16.04 -3.51
CA ASN A 135 13.25 -16.36 -2.26
C ASN A 135 13.83 -15.12 -1.57
N CYS A 136 14.09 -14.05 -2.33
CA CYS A 136 14.47 -12.74 -1.80
C CYS A 136 13.27 -11.87 -1.42
N GLY A 137 12.04 -12.39 -1.55
CA GLY A 137 10.80 -11.63 -1.27
C GLY A 137 10.41 -10.65 -2.38
N ILE A 138 11.01 -10.75 -3.55
CA ILE A 138 10.70 -9.91 -4.70
C ILE A 138 9.56 -10.54 -5.50
N GLY A 139 8.45 -9.83 -5.64
CA GLY A 139 7.29 -10.26 -6.43
C GLY A 139 7.64 -10.42 -7.92
N THR A 140 7.10 -11.47 -8.54
CA THR A 140 7.32 -11.81 -9.95
C THR A 140 6.00 -12.19 -10.64
N TYR A 141 6.04 -12.99 -11.70
CA TYR A 141 4.87 -13.44 -12.47
C TYR A 141 3.85 -14.25 -11.67
N PHE A 142 4.27 -14.85 -10.57
CA PHE A 142 3.39 -15.60 -9.67
C PHE A 142 3.81 -15.42 -8.22
N SER A 143 2.90 -15.64 -7.31
CA SER A 143 3.15 -15.76 -5.88
C SER A 143 3.09 -17.22 -5.46
N SER A 144 3.80 -17.57 -4.40
CA SER A 144 3.79 -18.90 -3.81
C SER A 144 3.62 -18.84 -2.31
N PHE A 145 2.82 -19.72 -1.76
CA PHE A 145 2.53 -19.77 -0.33
C PHE A 145 2.09 -21.17 0.09
N VAL A 146 2.16 -21.44 1.37
CA VAL A 146 1.60 -22.67 1.98
C VAL A 146 0.29 -22.30 2.65
N TYR A 147 -0.78 -23.00 2.29
CA TYR A 147 -2.11 -22.77 2.84
C TYR A 147 -2.89 -24.08 2.92
N ALA A 148 -3.98 -24.09 3.69
CA ALA A 148 -4.84 -25.25 3.79
C ALA A 148 -5.39 -25.68 2.41
N ASP A 149 -5.41 -26.99 2.16
CA ASP A 149 -6.03 -27.54 0.94
C ASP A 149 -7.53 -27.19 0.93
N PRO A 150 -8.03 -26.53 -0.12
CA PRO A 150 -9.47 -26.21 -0.22
C PRO A 150 -10.40 -27.42 -0.17
N LYS A 151 -9.88 -28.62 -0.45
CA LYS A 151 -10.63 -29.88 -0.40
C LYS A 151 -10.45 -30.65 0.90
N ASN A 152 -9.39 -30.38 1.66
CA ASN A 152 -9.09 -30.99 2.93
C ASN A 152 -8.32 -30.02 3.83
N SER A 153 -9.03 -29.26 4.63
CA SER A 153 -8.45 -28.21 5.49
C SER A 153 -7.51 -28.72 6.59
N ASP A 154 -7.45 -30.02 6.81
CA ASP A 154 -6.54 -30.65 7.79
C ASP A 154 -5.10 -30.78 7.23
N VAL A 155 -4.92 -30.54 5.94
CA VAL A 155 -3.62 -30.66 5.26
C VAL A 155 -3.23 -29.31 4.65
N ASN A 156 -2.00 -28.87 4.91
CA ASN A 156 -1.41 -27.74 4.22
C ASN A 156 -0.73 -28.21 2.94
N MET A 157 -0.90 -27.43 1.87
CA MET A 157 -0.25 -27.67 0.59
C MET A 157 0.41 -26.40 0.04
N PHE A 158 1.45 -26.61 -0.78
CA PHE A 158 2.07 -25.52 -1.55
C PHE A 158 1.13 -25.09 -2.67
N GLN A 159 0.86 -23.80 -2.74
CA GLN A 159 -0.01 -23.21 -3.73
C GLN A 159 0.75 -22.15 -4.54
N ILE A 160 0.39 -22.04 -5.80
CA ILE A 160 0.87 -21.00 -6.72
C ILE A 160 -0.36 -20.21 -7.17
N ALA A 161 -0.26 -18.89 -7.11
CA ALA A 161 -1.28 -17.99 -7.62
C ALA A 161 -0.68 -17.03 -8.63
N GLN A 162 -1.49 -16.58 -9.57
CA GLN A 162 -1.11 -15.57 -10.52
C GLN A 162 -0.67 -14.29 -9.79
N GLY A 163 0.36 -13.64 -10.31
CA GLY A 163 0.90 -12.36 -9.85
C GLY A 163 1.33 -11.52 -11.04
N GLY A 164 2.05 -10.44 -10.76
CA GLY A 164 2.71 -9.64 -11.79
C GLY A 164 1.85 -8.53 -12.42
N PHE A 165 0.58 -8.40 -12.05
CA PHE A 165 -0.26 -7.29 -12.51
C PHE A 165 -0.28 -6.15 -11.48
N ASN A 166 0.21 -4.99 -11.85
CA ASN A 166 0.28 -3.84 -10.94
C ASN A 166 -1.01 -3.01 -10.89
N LEU A 167 -1.85 -3.06 -11.92
CA LEU A 167 -3.15 -2.39 -11.93
C LEU A 167 -4.28 -3.24 -11.29
N GLY A 168 -4.01 -4.50 -10.96
CA GLY A 168 -4.92 -5.40 -10.26
C GLY A 168 -5.96 -6.05 -11.17
N GLU A 169 -6.82 -5.26 -11.79
CA GLU A 169 -7.95 -5.75 -12.58
C GLU A 169 -7.69 -5.65 -14.09
N LYS A 170 -8.15 -6.65 -14.87
CA LYS A 170 -7.97 -6.70 -16.32
C LYS A 170 -8.61 -5.51 -17.06
N GLU A 171 -9.66 -4.96 -16.51
CA GLU A 171 -10.39 -3.82 -17.06
C GLU A 171 -9.46 -2.62 -17.25
N TYR A 172 -8.52 -2.39 -16.33
CA TYR A 172 -7.55 -1.30 -16.45
C TYR A 172 -6.60 -1.44 -17.65
N TYR A 173 -6.38 -2.66 -18.12
CA TYR A 173 -5.56 -2.94 -19.30
C TYR A 173 -6.35 -2.89 -20.60
N LEU A 174 -7.62 -3.32 -20.59
CA LEU A 174 -8.39 -3.64 -21.80
C LEU A 174 -9.51 -2.64 -22.10
N ASP A 175 -10.16 -2.04 -21.09
CA ASP A 175 -11.31 -1.17 -21.31
C ASP A 175 -10.90 0.22 -21.80
N ASN A 176 -11.81 0.87 -22.53
CA ASN A 176 -11.57 2.12 -23.25
C ASN A 176 -12.43 3.29 -22.77
N ASP A 177 -13.07 3.19 -21.59
CA ASP A 177 -13.68 4.34 -20.97
C ASP A 177 -12.59 5.35 -20.50
N SER A 178 -12.97 6.62 -20.40
CA SER A 178 -12.02 7.70 -20.15
C SER A 178 -11.27 7.58 -18.82
N ALA A 179 -11.91 7.05 -17.77
CA ALA A 179 -11.30 6.88 -16.45
C ALA A 179 -10.24 5.79 -16.49
N THR A 180 -10.57 4.64 -17.07
CA THR A 180 -9.66 3.50 -17.20
C THR A 180 -8.46 3.82 -18.11
N VAL A 181 -8.70 4.50 -19.23
CA VAL A 181 -7.62 4.98 -20.11
C VAL A 181 -6.68 5.94 -19.34
N ASN A 182 -7.23 6.87 -18.56
CA ASN A 182 -6.40 7.79 -17.78
C ASN A 182 -5.52 7.06 -16.73
N VAL A 183 -6.06 6.06 -16.04
CA VAL A 183 -5.28 5.21 -15.11
C VAL A 183 -4.13 4.52 -15.85
N ARG A 184 -4.41 3.89 -16.99
CA ARG A 184 -3.42 3.19 -17.82
C ARG A 184 -2.32 4.12 -18.32
N GLU A 185 -2.66 5.31 -18.81
CA GLU A 185 -1.69 6.31 -19.27
C GLU A 185 -0.81 6.85 -18.11
N ASN A 186 -1.36 7.03 -16.93
CA ASN A 186 -0.58 7.42 -15.77
C ASN A 186 0.35 6.29 -15.30
N TYR A 187 -0.10 5.04 -15.39
CA TYR A 187 0.72 3.87 -15.10
C TYR A 187 1.93 3.78 -16.05
N LYS A 188 1.75 3.97 -17.36
CA LYS A 188 2.84 4.05 -18.33
C LYS A 188 3.87 5.12 -17.97
N LYS A 189 3.41 6.32 -17.62
CA LYS A 189 4.29 7.41 -17.16
C LYS A 189 5.08 7.03 -15.90
N TYR A 190 4.41 6.35 -14.96
CA TYR A 190 5.03 5.85 -13.75
C TYR A 190 6.13 4.85 -14.05
N ILE A 191 5.88 3.84 -14.89
CA ILE A 191 6.88 2.83 -15.29
C ILE A 191 8.09 3.52 -15.95
N ALA A 192 7.87 4.39 -16.95
CA ALA A 192 8.94 5.10 -17.62
C ALA A 192 9.77 5.94 -16.64
N LYS A 193 9.11 6.61 -15.68
CA LYS A 193 9.78 7.38 -14.64
C LYS A 193 10.64 6.50 -13.73
N LEU A 194 10.17 5.32 -13.35
CA LEU A 194 10.97 4.36 -12.55
C LEU A 194 12.25 3.96 -13.27
N PHE A 195 12.16 3.62 -14.55
CA PHE A 195 13.36 3.26 -15.32
C PHE A 195 14.33 4.44 -15.48
N THR A 196 13.82 5.66 -15.67
CA THR A 196 14.68 6.86 -15.69
C THR A 196 15.38 7.07 -14.34
N LEU A 197 14.68 6.89 -13.22
CA LEU A 197 15.28 6.97 -11.89
C LEU A 197 16.29 5.85 -11.63
N ALA A 198 16.10 4.69 -12.25
CA ALA A 198 17.06 3.58 -12.23
C ALA A 198 18.31 3.81 -13.10
N GLY A 199 18.39 4.96 -13.79
CA GLY A 199 19.57 5.37 -14.56
C GLY A 199 19.52 5.06 -16.06
N PHE A 200 18.40 4.56 -16.59
CA PHE A 200 18.19 4.39 -18.02
C PHE A 200 17.92 5.73 -18.71
N SER A 201 18.34 5.86 -19.97
CA SER A 201 17.97 7.01 -20.79
C SER A 201 16.44 7.07 -21.01
N GLU A 202 15.92 8.25 -21.37
CA GLU A 202 14.48 8.39 -21.64
C GLU A 202 13.99 7.43 -22.74
N ALA A 203 14.79 7.25 -23.80
CA ALA A 203 14.44 6.34 -24.88
C ALA A 203 14.39 4.87 -24.43
N GLU A 204 15.37 4.42 -23.64
CA GLU A 204 15.36 3.07 -23.06
C GLU A 204 14.21 2.91 -22.06
N ALA A 205 13.93 3.91 -21.23
CA ALA A 205 12.84 3.88 -20.28
C ALA A 205 11.47 3.76 -20.96
N GLN A 206 11.26 4.44 -22.08
CA GLN A 206 10.05 4.31 -22.89
C GLN A 206 9.93 2.91 -23.53
N GLN A 207 11.03 2.36 -24.04
CA GLN A 207 11.01 1.00 -24.59
C GLN A 207 10.68 -0.03 -23.51
N LYS A 208 11.36 0.04 -22.35
CA LYS A 208 11.10 -0.84 -21.21
C LYS A 208 9.66 -0.72 -20.68
N MET A 209 9.12 0.47 -20.67
CA MET A 209 7.70 0.67 -20.33
C MET A 209 6.79 -0.06 -21.32
N ALA A 210 7.08 0.04 -22.62
CA ALA A 210 6.30 -0.65 -23.64
C ALA A 210 6.39 -2.18 -23.49
N ASP A 211 7.59 -2.71 -23.22
CA ASP A 211 7.83 -4.13 -22.99
C ASP A 211 7.05 -4.64 -21.75
N VAL A 212 7.04 -3.87 -20.65
CA VAL A 212 6.23 -4.20 -19.46
C VAL A 212 4.75 -4.25 -19.80
N MET A 213 4.24 -3.22 -20.49
CA MET A 213 2.83 -3.17 -20.90
C MET A 213 2.44 -4.33 -21.81
N GLU A 214 3.33 -4.74 -22.73
CA GLU A 214 3.10 -5.90 -23.62
C GLU A 214 3.01 -7.21 -22.81
N ILE A 215 3.83 -7.36 -21.77
CA ILE A 215 3.81 -8.57 -20.93
C ILE A 215 2.56 -8.62 -20.02
N GLU A 216 2.13 -7.46 -19.51
CA GLU A 216 0.99 -7.39 -18.60
C GLU A 216 -0.38 -7.41 -19.32
N THR A 217 -0.46 -7.13 -20.62
CA THR A 217 -1.70 -7.07 -21.43
C THR A 217 -1.95 -8.34 -22.18
#